data_bdbe5240191bfe8272891ad73c9655af
#
_entry.id   bdbe5240191bfe8272891ad73c9655af
#
_cell.length_a   1.000
_cell.length_b   1.000
_cell.length_c   1.000
_cell.angle_alpha   90.00
_cell.angle_beta   90.00
_cell.angle_gamma   90.00
#
_symmetry.space_group_name_H-M   'P 1'
#
loop_
_entity.id
_entity.type
_entity.pdbx_description
1 polymer ?
#
loop_
_entity_poly.entity_id
_entity_poly.type
_entity_poly.pdbx_seq_one_letter_code
_entity_poly.pdbx_strand_id
1 'polypeptide(L)'
;PFNNAPIDDINFKDADYSTACWVASYCGLGLNKNGYYACSVCGGIDRVLGGNKGIKTLKEITTQNLQDHFKEFCKFCGNFKDYAPNYGDFIPRCEKAPFKERISPSWKQIYDRYKRDHE
;
A
#
# COMPACT_ATOMS: atom_id res chain seq x y z
N PRO A 1 5.99 9.38 -2.43
CA PRO A 1 4.61 9.19 -2.86
C PRO A 1 4.27 7.74 -3.15
N PHE A 2 3.01 7.53 -3.47
CA PHE A 2 2.45 6.21 -3.75
C PHE A 2 3.20 5.42 -4.82
N ASN A 3 3.85 6.11 -5.71
CA ASN A 3 4.46 5.51 -6.88
C ASN A 3 5.76 4.77 -6.60
N ASN A 4 6.20 4.75 -5.36
CA ASN A 4 7.41 4.03 -4.95
C ASN A 4 7.03 2.82 -4.10
N ALA A 5 6.84 1.68 -4.74
CA ALA A 5 6.48 0.45 -4.04
C ALA A 5 7.67 -0.07 -3.22
N PRO A 6 7.48 -0.35 -1.93
CA PRO A 6 8.54 -0.91 -1.09
C PRO A 6 9.13 -2.21 -1.63
N ILE A 7 8.30 -3.04 -2.28
CA ILE A 7 8.76 -4.30 -2.86
C ILE A 7 9.83 -4.11 -3.95
N ASP A 8 9.90 -2.91 -4.55
CA ASP A 8 10.90 -2.59 -5.57
C ASP A 8 12.18 -2.00 -4.97
N ASP A 9 12.23 -1.83 -3.65
CA ASP A 9 13.38 -1.26 -2.95
C ASP A 9 14.10 -2.35 -2.19
N ILE A 10 15.41 -2.47 -2.43
CA ILE A 10 16.23 -3.52 -1.80
C ILE A 10 16.18 -3.48 -0.28
N ASN A 11 15.95 -2.30 0.31
CA ASN A 11 15.89 -2.13 1.76
C ASN A 11 14.58 -2.60 2.36
N PHE A 12 13.52 -2.78 1.56
CA PHE A 12 12.17 -3.06 2.02
C PHE A 12 11.52 -4.26 1.37
N LYS A 13 12.10 -4.82 0.31
CA LYS A 13 11.46 -5.89 -0.46
C LYS A 13 11.14 -7.13 0.36
N ASP A 14 11.92 -7.40 1.40
CA ASP A 14 11.74 -8.56 2.29
C ASP A 14 11.15 -8.17 3.66
N ALA A 15 10.57 -6.98 3.78
CA ALA A 15 9.98 -6.52 5.04
C ALA A 15 8.74 -7.33 5.40
N ASP A 16 8.43 -7.38 6.70
CA ASP A 16 7.18 -7.94 7.17
C ASP A 16 6.08 -6.88 7.10
N TYR A 17 5.27 -6.93 6.05
CA TYR A 17 4.20 -5.97 5.84
C TYR A 17 2.99 -6.20 6.74
N SER A 18 2.87 -7.36 7.39
CA SER A 18 1.73 -7.69 8.23
C SER A 18 1.59 -6.79 9.47
N THR A 19 2.67 -6.12 9.86
CA THR A 19 2.66 -5.20 10.99
C THR A 19 2.21 -3.79 10.61
N ALA A 20 2.01 -3.53 9.33
CA ALA A 20 1.59 -2.24 8.79
C ALA A 20 2.58 -1.10 9.12
N CYS A 21 2.10 0.13 9.02
CA CYS A 21 2.86 1.32 9.39
C CYS A 21 2.01 2.22 10.30
N TRP A 22 2.57 3.35 10.71
CA TRP A 22 1.90 4.28 11.62
C TRP A 22 0.54 4.77 11.11
N VAL A 23 0.34 4.84 9.79
CA VAL A 23 -0.92 5.31 9.19
C VAL A 23 -2.10 4.45 9.66
N ALA A 24 -1.93 3.14 9.72
CA ALA A 24 -2.99 2.24 10.17
C ALA A 24 -3.40 2.50 11.62
N SER A 25 -2.45 2.91 12.48
CA SER A 25 -2.72 3.20 13.87
C SER A 25 -3.45 4.54 14.07
N TYR A 26 -3.17 5.52 13.21
CA TYR A 26 -3.73 6.88 13.37
C TYR A 26 -4.97 7.13 12.52
N CYS A 27 -5.04 6.55 11.32
CA CYS A 27 -6.15 6.80 10.39
C CYS A 27 -7.27 5.77 10.49
N GLY A 28 -6.99 4.62 11.09
CA GLY A 28 -7.99 3.56 11.28
C GLY A 28 -8.42 2.88 9.98
N LEU A 29 -9.59 2.26 10.03
CA LEU A 29 -10.12 1.50 8.90
C LEU A 29 -10.55 2.41 7.76
N GLY A 30 -10.39 1.91 6.53
CA GLY A 30 -10.93 2.54 5.34
C GLY A 30 -12.27 1.94 4.94
N LEU A 31 -13.06 2.71 4.21
CA LEU A 31 -14.33 2.26 3.66
C LEU A 31 -14.55 2.90 2.30
N ASN A 32 -14.86 2.09 1.31
CA ASN A 32 -15.32 2.58 0.01
C ASN A 32 -16.43 1.67 -0.52
N LYS A 33 -16.86 1.88 -1.77
CA LYS A 33 -17.94 1.09 -2.37
C LYS A 33 -17.62 -0.41 -2.45
N ASN A 34 -16.37 -0.78 -2.37
CA ASN A 34 -15.93 -2.19 -2.48
C ASN A 34 -15.83 -2.89 -1.13
N GLY A 35 -15.97 -2.16 -0.02
CA GLY A 35 -15.95 -2.74 1.32
C GLY A 35 -15.05 -2.01 2.31
N TYR A 36 -14.73 -2.71 3.39
CA TYR A 36 -13.85 -2.23 4.43
C TYR A 36 -12.41 -2.63 4.15
N TYR A 37 -11.48 -1.79 4.59
CA TYR A 37 -10.04 -2.01 4.41
C TYR A 37 -9.31 -1.73 5.72
N ALA A 38 -8.19 -2.42 5.89
CA ALA A 38 -7.34 -2.24 7.07
C ALA A 38 -6.80 -0.81 7.20
N CYS A 39 -6.72 -0.08 6.09
CA CYS A 39 -6.26 1.29 6.04
C CYS A 39 -6.91 1.95 4.82
N SER A 40 -7.15 3.25 4.87
CA SER A 40 -7.75 3.97 3.75
C SER A 40 -6.91 3.88 2.46
N VAL A 41 -5.60 3.84 2.60
CA VAL A 41 -4.68 3.69 1.45
C VAL A 41 -4.85 2.32 0.78
N CYS A 42 -5.13 1.27 1.57
CA CYS A 42 -5.40 -0.06 1.02
C CYS A 42 -6.56 -0.05 0.02
N GLY A 43 -7.62 0.69 0.34
CA GLY A 43 -8.76 0.82 -0.56
C GLY A 43 -8.41 1.46 -1.90
N GLY A 44 -7.58 2.49 -1.87
CA GLY A 44 -7.08 3.14 -3.08
C GLY A 44 -6.21 2.22 -3.92
N ILE A 45 -5.34 1.47 -3.28
CA ILE A 45 -4.47 0.49 -3.97
C ILE A 45 -5.32 -0.63 -4.58
N ASP A 46 -6.25 -1.20 -3.81
CA ASP A 46 -7.11 -2.28 -4.29
C ASP A 46 -7.91 -1.86 -5.53
N ARG A 47 -8.37 -0.63 -5.55
CA ARG A 47 -9.11 -0.09 -6.70
C ARG A 47 -8.32 -0.22 -8.01
N VAL A 48 -7.03 0.05 -7.97
CA VAL A 48 -6.16 -0.05 -9.14
C VAL A 48 -5.81 -1.51 -9.45
N LEU A 49 -5.79 -2.37 -8.42
CA LEU A 49 -5.49 -3.80 -8.57
C LEU A 49 -6.69 -4.65 -8.98
N GLY A 50 -7.89 -4.10 -9.01
CA GLY A 50 -9.08 -4.83 -9.42
C GLY A 50 -10.32 -4.58 -8.57
N GLY A 51 -10.16 -4.08 -7.35
CA GLY A 51 -11.29 -3.69 -6.51
C GLY A 51 -12.07 -4.83 -5.88
N ASN A 52 -11.45 -5.99 -5.65
CA ASN A 52 -12.16 -7.20 -5.18
C ASN A 52 -11.68 -7.73 -3.82
N LYS A 53 -10.82 -7.03 -3.11
CA LYS A 53 -10.26 -7.47 -1.84
C LYS A 53 -10.89 -6.80 -0.62
N GLY A 54 -11.87 -5.92 -0.80
CA GLY A 54 -12.57 -5.28 0.31
C GLY A 54 -13.30 -6.29 1.19
N ILE A 55 -13.28 -6.06 2.51
CA ILE A 55 -14.00 -6.87 3.48
C ILE A 55 -15.47 -6.44 3.43
N LYS A 56 -16.38 -7.38 3.20
CA LYS A 56 -17.78 -7.06 2.87
C LYS A 56 -18.65 -6.80 4.09
N THR A 57 -18.34 -7.38 5.24
CA THR A 57 -19.16 -7.23 6.45
C THR A 57 -18.30 -6.89 7.66
N LEU A 58 -18.92 -6.25 8.66
CA LEU A 58 -18.24 -5.93 9.92
C LEU A 58 -17.76 -7.19 10.65
N LYS A 59 -18.50 -8.29 10.55
CA LYS A 59 -18.14 -9.56 11.20
C LYS A 59 -16.82 -10.13 10.66
N GLU A 60 -16.48 -9.83 9.42
CA GLU A 60 -15.29 -10.33 8.77
C GLU A 60 -14.06 -9.45 9.05
N ILE A 61 -14.23 -8.35 9.79
CA ILE A 61 -13.10 -7.52 10.22
C ILE A 61 -12.44 -8.22 11.40
N THR A 62 -11.48 -9.07 11.11
CA THR A 62 -10.71 -9.83 12.09
C THR A 62 -9.24 -9.45 11.99
N THR A 63 -8.48 -9.75 13.04
CA THR A 63 -7.03 -9.51 13.02
C THR A 63 -6.38 -10.18 11.81
N GLN A 64 -6.77 -11.42 11.50
CA GLN A 64 -6.21 -12.14 10.36
C GLN A 64 -6.53 -11.45 9.04
N ASN A 65 -7.77 -11.03 8.82
CA ASN A 65 -8.16 -10.38 7.58
C ASN A 65 -7.50 -9.02 7.42
N LEU A 66 -7.30 -8.28 8.51
CA LEU A 66 -6.56 -7.03 8.48
C LEU A 66 -5.09 -7.25 8.15
N GLN A 67 -4.46 -8.27 8.73
CA GLN A 67 -3.07 -8.60 8.41
C GLN A 67 -2.92 -9.04 6.95
N ASP A 68 -3.88 -9.75 6.41
CA ASP A 68 -3.90 -10.15 5.00
C ASP A 68 -3.94 -8.92 4.08
N HIS A 69 -4.72 -7.90 4.45
CA HIS A 69 -4.73 -6.62 3.73
C HIS A 69 -3.35 -5.95 3.77
N PHE A 70 -2.71 -5.90 4.92
CA PHE A 70 -1.38 -5.30 5.03
C PHE A 70 -0.36 -6.03 4.16
N LYS A 71 -0.37 -7.36 4.17
CA LYS A 71 0.52 -8.16 3.33
C LYS A 71 0.28 -7.93 1.84
N GLU A 72 -0.98 -7.75 1.45
CA GLU A 72 -1.36 -7.58 0.06
C GLU A 72 -1.03 -6.18 -0.47
N PHE A 73 -1.24 -5.14 0.33
CA PHE A 73 -1.22 -3.77 -0.16
C PHE A 73 0.00 -2.95 0.29
N CYS A 74 0.52 -3.17 1.49
CA CYS A 74 1.62 -2.35 2.01
C CYS A 74 2.89 -2.46 1.19
N LYS A 75 3.10 -3.58 0.53
CA LYS A 75 4.25 -3.80 -0.36
C LYS A 75 4.26 -2.85 -1.57
N PHE A 76 3.11 -2.25 -1.89
CA PHE A 76 2.97 -1.26 -2.96
C PHE A 76 2.88 0.17 -2.43
N CYS A 77 2.76 0.36 -1.13
CA CYS A 77 2.43 1.66 -0.54
C CYS A 77 3.69 2.45 -0.17
N GLY A 78 3.87 3.61 -0.80
CA GLY A 78 5.00 4.49 -0.52
C GLY A 78 5.04 5.01 0.91
N ASN A 79 3.90 5.05 1.60
CA ASN A 79 3.86 5.45 3.01
C ASN A 79 4.58 4.45 3.91
N PHE A 80 4.51 3.15 3.60
CA PHE A 80 5.26 2.14 4.32
C PHE A 80 6.76 2.36 4.19
N LYS A 81 7.20 2.74 3.00
CA LYS A 81 8.61 3.04 2.75
C LYS A 81 9.10 4.23 3.56
N ASP A 82 8.26 5.27 3.68
CA ASP A 82 8.60 6.45 4.47
C ASP A 82 8.70 6.15 5.96
N TYR A 83 8.02 5.11 6.40
CA TYR A 83 8.09 4.63 7.76
C TYR A 83 9.28 3.66 7.92
N ALA A 84 10.42 4.05 7.39
CA ALA A 84 11.62 3.22 7.46
C ALA A 84 12.08 3.07 8.90
N PRO A 85 12.78 1.95 9.21
CA PRO A 85 13.19 1.65 10.56
C PRO A 85 14.24 2.59 11.16
N ASN A 86 14.74 3.53 10.42
CA ASN A 86 15.64 4.57 10.93
C ASN A 86 14.80 5.67 11.57
N TYR A 87 14.30 5.38 12.75
CA TYR A 87 13.46 6.27 13.51
C TYR A 87 14.09 7.64 13.70
N GLY A 88 13.36 8.69 13.37
CA GLY A 88 13.79 10.06 13.52
C GLY A 88 14.25 10.73 12.24
N ASP A 89 14.60 9.97 11.21
CA ASP A 89 14.93 10.53 9.90
C ASP A 89 13.71 10.43 8.99
N PHE A 90 12.91 11.46 9.02
CA PHE A 90 11.80 11.59 8.08
C PHE A 90 12.39 11.80 6.68
N ILE A 91 12.36 10.76 5.86
CA ILE A 91 12.86 10.86 4.49
C ILE A 91 11.77 11.42 3.59
N PRO A 92 11.95 12.63 3.03
CA PRO A 92 10.96 13.17 2.08
C PRO A 92 10.78 12.23 0.89
N ARG A 93 9.54 11.79 0.68
CA ARG A 93 9.19 10.80 -0.35
C ARG A 93 9.65 11.19 -1.75
N CYS A 94 9.56 12.49 -2.05
CA CYS A 94 9.83 12.99 -3.39
C CYS A 94 11.31 13.10 -3.71
N GLU A 95 12.15 13.40 -2.71
CA GLU A 95 13.56 13.71 -2.94
C GLU A 95 14.46 12.49 -2.92
N LYS A 96 14.05 11.45 -2.21
CA LYS A 96 14.87 10.25 -2.01
C LYS A 96 14.29 9.01 -2.67
N ALA A 97 13.42 9.19 -3.65
CA ALA A 97 12.92 8.08 -4.44
C ALA A 97 14.11 7.40 -5.18
N PRO A 98 14.24 6.08 -5.08
CA PRO A 98 15.36 5.37 -5.71
C PRO A 98 15.26 5.30 -7.23
N PHE A 99 14.17 5.74 -7.81
CA PHE A 99 13.89 5.64 -9.24
C PHE A 99 13.86 7.02 -9.88
N LYS A 100 14.54 7.17 -11.02
CA LYS A 100 14.63 8.44 -11.75
C LYS A 100 13.26 8.99 -12.15
N GLU A 101 12.37 8.11 -12.57
CA GLU A 101 11.04 8.47 -13.06
C GLU A 101 10.02 8.63 -11.94
N ARG A 102 10.42 8.42 -10.70
CA ARG A 102 9.56 8.49 -9.52
C ARG A 102 8.34 7.54 -9.57
N ILE A 103 8.39 6.57 -10.46
CA ILE A 103 7.42 5.48 -10.56
C ILE A 103 8.21 4.19 -10.55
N SER A 104 8.04 3.40 -9.50
CA SER A 104 8.76 2.12 -9.41
C SER A 104 8.20 1.10 -10.39
N PRO A 105 8.99 0.08 -10.79
CA PRO A 105 8.59 -0.89 -11.81
C PRO A 105 7.26 -1.58 -11.53
N SER A 106 6.98 -1.98 -10.29
CA SER A 106 5.71 -2.63 -9.93
C SER A 106 4.53 -1.71 -10.18
N TRP A 107 4.62 -0.43 -9.79
CA TRP A 107 3.55 0.53 -10.04
C TRP A 107 3.37 0.83 -11.52
N LYS A 108 4.45 0.88 -12.27
CA LYS A 108 4.35 1.10 -13.72
C LYS A 108 3.56 -0.02 -14.38
N GLN A 109 3.84 -1.27 -14.03
CA GLN A 109 3.11 -2.42 -14.55
C GLN A 109 1.62 -2.37 -14.18
N ILE A 110 1.33 -2.01 -12.94
CA ILE A 110 -0.04 -1.91 -12.45
C ILE A 110 -0.81 -0.84 -13.21
N TYR A 111 -0.23 0.34 -13.40
CA TYR A 111 -0.87 1.43 -14.13
C TYR A 111 -1.09 1.10 -15.59
N ASP A 112 -0.12 0.48 -16.24
CA ASP A 112 -0.25 0.08 -17.64
C ASP A 112 -1.40 -0.93 -17.82
N ARG A 113 -1.52 -1.89 -16.91
CA ARG A 113 -2.62 -2.84 -16.92
C ARG A 113 -3.97 -2.16 -16.66
N TYR A 114 -4.02 -1.27 -15.68
CA TYR A 114 -5.24 -0.53 -15.37
C TYR A 114 -5.71 0.29 -16.56
N LYS A 115 -4.80 0.97 -17.25
CA LYS A 115 -5.15 1.74 -18.44
C LYS A 115 -5.71 0.86 -19.55
N ARG A 116 -5.12 -0.31 -19.80
CA ARG A 116 -5.62 -1.24 -20.81
C ARG A 116 -7.03 -1.71 -20.50
N ASP A 117 -7.30 -1.98 -19.23
CA ASP A 117 -8.61 -2.52 -18.80
C ASP A 117 -9.71 -1.46 -18.80
N HIS A 118 -9.35 -0.17 -18.84
CA HIS A 118 -10.30 0.94 -18.74
C HIS A 118 -10.32 1.85 -19.99
N GLU A 119 -9.70 1.42 -21.06
CA GLU A 119 -9.76 2.11 -22.34
C GLU A 119 -10.99 1.71 -23.18
#